data_32edffb231096e7eca1f8f04c895b5b6
#
_entry.id   32edffb231096e7eca1f8f04c895b5b6
#
_cell.length_a   1.000
_cell.length_b   1.000
_cell.length_c   1.000
_cell.angle_alpha   90.00
_cell.angle_beta   90.00
_cell.angle_gamma   90.00
#
_symmetry.space_group_name_H-M   'P 1'
#
loop_
_entity.id
_entity.type
_entity.pdbx_description
1 polymer ?
#
loop_
_entity_poly.entity_id
_entity_poly.type
_entity_poly.pdbx_seq_one_letter_code
_entity_poly.pdbx_strand_id
1 'polypeptide(L)'
;KESRQFGSQRRESEKKAVATALENLAMSAGFSDVNRMTWYLESEKLKELTPLFEGVNLDGVILRLEIDGEGNASLAVEKGGKPLKTLPKALSKNETALRLKETVKELKEQKHRAGESLERAMMESTVFRVDELEKILDNPVLAPQASGLVWTLEHTNGFLQKTDTGLILQDIRGSRHSLKQDAGLRVSHPHDLITAGEWADYMHVLYEEKRKQPFKQVFREY
;
A
#
# COMPACT_ATOMS: atom_id res chain seq x y z
N LYS A 1 -37.06 11.58 -16.65
CA LYS A 1 -36.57 11.29 -15.29
C LYS A 1 -36.38 9.79 -15.06
N GLU A 2 -37.23 8.92 -15.60
CA GLU A 2 -37.14 7.45 -15.45
C GLU A 2 -35.86 6.84 -16.05
N SER A 3 -35.40 7.28 -17.22
CA SER A 3 -34.23 6.72 -17.89
C SER A 3 -32.93 6.91 -17.09
N ARG A 4 -32.78 7.96 -16.26
CA ARG A 4 -31.63 8.18 -15.38
C ARG A 4 -31.64 7.25 -14.15
N GLN A 5 -32.85 6.93 -13.67
CA GLN A 5 -33.04 6.05 -12.51
C GLN A 5 -32.69 4.60 -12.87
N PHE A 6 -33.13 4.12 -14.04
CA PHE A 6 -32.76 2.81 -14.56
C PHE A 6 -31.24 2.67 -14.82
N GLY A 7 -30.60 3.70 -15.36
CA GLY A 7 -29.14 3.70 -15.57
C GLY A 7 -28.34 3.62 -14.28
N SER A 8 -28.82 4.24 -13.19
CA SER A 8 -28.19 4.16 -11.86
C SER A 8 -28.33 2.76 -11.26
N GLN A 9 -29.53 2.19 -11.26
CA GLN A 9 -29.78 0.84 -10.74
C GLN A 9 -29.02 -0.24 -11.52
N ARG A 10 -28.94 -0.12 -12.83
CA ARG A 10 -28.15 -1.02 -13.67
C ARG A 10 -26.68 -0.96 -13.32
N ARG A 11 -26.10 0.23 -13.14
CA ARG A 11 -24.70 0.39 -12.72
C ARG A 11 -24.41 -0.23 -11.35
N GLU A 12 -25.31 -0.10 -10.40
CA GLU A 12 -25.15 -0.71 -9.07
C GLU A 12 -25.24 -2.25 -9.16
N SER A 13 -26.16 -2.79 -9.96
CA SER A 13 -26.24 -4.22 -10.20
C SER A 13 -24.99 -4.77 -10.89
N GLU A 14 -24.47 -4.05 -11.90
CA GLU A 14 -23.22 -4.41 -12.59
C GLU A 14 -22.01 -4.38 -11.63
N LYS A 15 -21.89 -3.35 -10.80
CA LYS A 15 -20.83 -3.27 -9.77
C LYS A 15 -20.92 -4.43 -8.79
N LYS A 16 -22.11 -4.75 -8.30
CA LYS A 16 -22.32 -5.87 -7.38
C LYS A 16 -21.94 -7.21 -8.02
N ALA A 17 -22.34 -7.42 -9.28
CA ALA A 17 -22.00 -8.63 -10.02
C ALA A 17 -20.47 -8.78 -10.20
N VAL A 18 -19.77 -7.67 -10.54
CA VAL A 18 -18.30 -7.66 -10.65
C VAL A 18 -17.65 -7.93 -9.30
N ALA A 19 -18.11 -7.30 -8.22
CA ALA A 19 -17.60 -7.55 -6.88
C ALA A 19 -17.73 -9.03 -6.48
N THR A 20 -18.92 -9.61 -6.64
CA THR A 20 -19.15 -11.04 -6.35
C THR A 20 -18.28 -11.96 -7.22
N ALA A 21 -18.08 -11.61 -8.51
CA ALA A 21 -17.21 -12.39 -9.39
C ALA A 21 -15.74 -12.34 -8.93
N LEU A 22 -15.28 -11.17 -8.49
CA LEU A 22 -13.91 -11.02 -7.94
C LEU A 22 -13.74 -11.76 -6.61
N GLU A 23 -14.73 -11.74 -5.72
CA GLU A 23 -14.74 -12.51 -4.48
C GLU A 23 -14.64 -14.03 -4.77
N ASN A 24 -15.46 -14.53 -5.68
CA ASN A 24 -15.43 -15.93 -6.09
C ASN A 24 -14.07 -16.31 -6.72
N LEU A 25 -13.48 -15.42 -7.52
CA LEU A 25 -12.17 -15.63 -8.11
C LEU A 25 -11.08 -15.69 -7.03
N ALA A 26 -11.09 -14.75 -6.08
CA ALA A 26 -10.14 -14.73 -4.97
C ALA A 26 -10.21 -16.03 -4.16
N MET A 27 -11.42 -16.44 -3.76
CA MET A 27 -11.62 -17.71 -3.03
C MET A 27 -11.16 -18.92 -3.84
N SER A 28 -11.47 -18.98 -5.13
CA SER A 28 -11.05 -20.09 -6.01
C SER A 28 -9.54 -20.16 -6.20
N ALA A 29 -8.86 -18.99 -6.11
CA ALA A 29 -7.41 -18.88 -6.16
C ALA A 29 -6.73 -19.09 -4.79
N GLY A 30 -7.50 -19.38 -3.73
CA GLY A 30 -6.99 -19.65 -2.38
C GLY A 30 -6.72 -18.41 -1.52
N PHE A 31 -7.25 -17.25 -1.93
CA PHE A 31 -7.17 -16.02 -1.13
C PHE A 31 -8.42 -15.86 -0.27
N SER A 32 -8.26 -15.30 0.92
CA SER A 32 -9.39 -15.05 1.84
C SER A 32 -10.28 -13.88 1.40
N ASP A 33 -9.78 -12.97 0.58
CA ASP A 33 -10.52 -11.85 0.00
C ASP A 33 -9.83 -11.26 -1.24
N VAL A 34 -10.54 -10.34 -1.90
CA VAL A 34 -10.08 -9.67 -3.13
C VAL A 34 -8.87 -8.78 -2.88
N ASN A 35 -8.75 -8.14 -1.71
CA ASN A 35 -7.63 -7.23 -1.42
C ASN A 35 -6.32 -8.02 -1.35
N ARG A 36 -6.32 -9.18 -0.68
CA ARG A 36 -5.14 -10.07 -0.59
C ARG A 36 -4.72 -10.62 -1.95
N MET A 37 -5.68 -11.02 -2.77
CA MET A 37 -5.43 -11.42 -4.16
C MET A 37 -4.82 -10.25 -4.95
N THR A 38 -5.38 -9.06 -4.84
CA THR A 38 -4.91 -7.87 -5.54
C THR A 38 -3.48 -7.53 -5.15
N TRP A 39 -3.17 -7.47 -3.86
CA TRP A 39 -1.81 -7.17 -3.37
C TRP A 39 -0.78 -8.22 -3.81
N TYR A 40 -1.18 -9.49 -3.83
CA TYR A 40 -0.32 -10.55 -4.36
C TYR A 40 0.00 -10.33 -5.85
N LEU A 41 -1.02 -10.10 -6.68
CA LEU A 41 -0.85 -9.86 -8.12
C LEU A 41 -0.05 -8.58 -8.40
N GLU A 42 -0.29 -7.52 -7.64
CA GLU A 42 0.48 -6.27 -7.73
C GLU A 42 1.95 -6.49 -7.35
N SER A 43 2.24 -7.31 -6.34
CA SER A 43 3.61 -7.64 -5.95
C SER A 43 4.31 -8.51 -6.99
N GLU A 44 3.62 -9.47 -7.62
CA GLU A 44 4.18 -10.24 -8.74
C GLU A 44 4.47 -9.34 -9.96
N LYS A 45 3.52 -8.46 -10.31
CA LYS A 45 3.72 -7.49 -11.39
C LYS A 45 4.92 -6.58 -11.13
N LEU A 46 5.16 -6.18 -9.88
CA LEU A 46 6.29 -5.33 -9.52
C LEU A 46 7.64 -6.01 -9.79
N LYS A 47 7.74 -7.32 -9.59
CA LYS A 47 8.95 -8.11 -9.92
C LYS A 47 9.27 -8.05 -11.41
N GLU A 48 8.25 -8.06 -12.26
CA GLU A 48 8.41 -7.95 -13.71
C GLU A 48 8.92 -6.56 -14.13
N LEU A 49 8.75 -5.53 -13.30
CA LEU A 49 9.21 -4.17 -13.52
C LEU A 49 10.68 -3.96 -13.13
N THR A 50 11.38 -4.97 -12.57
CA THR A 50 12.78 -4.88 -12.12
C THR A 50 13.70 -4.22 -13.17
N PRO A 51 13.66 -4.56 -14.48
CA PRO A 51 14.51 -3.91 -15.48
C PRO A 51 14.26 -2.41 -15.63
N LEU A 52 13.06 -1.93 -15.29
CA LEU A 52 12.73 -0.50 -15.38
C LEU A 52 13.34 0.30 -14.21
N PHE A 53 13.63 -0.36 -13.08
CA PHE A 53 14.35 0.24 -11.97
C PHE A 53 15.86 0.35 -12.25
N GLU A 54 16.42 -0.51 -13.10
CA GLU A 54 17.81 -0.41 -13.55
C GLU A 54 18.01 0.74 -14.53
N GLY A 55 16.98 1.05 -15.30
CA GLY A 55 16.93 2.16 -16.26
C GLY A 55 17.01 1.71 -17.71
N VAL A 56 16.33 2.44 -18.57
CA VAL A 56 16.27 2.24 -20.02
C VAL A 56 16.91 3.42 -20.74
N ASN A 57 17.88 3.16 -21.60
CA ASN A 57 18.53 4.20 -22.42
C ASN A 57 17.74 4.40 -23.73
N LEU A 58 17.27 5.61 -23.95
CA LEU A 58 16.59 6.04 -25.16
C LEU A 58 17.35 7.25 -25.75
N ASP A 59 18.12 7.01 -26.81
CA ASP A 59 18.89 8.04 -27.52
C ASP A 59 19.79 8.91 -26.61
N GLY A 60 20.48 8.26 -25.66
CA GLY A 60 21.36 8.93 -24.69
C GLY A 60 20.62 9.60 -23.52
N VAL A 61 19.32 9.37 -23.38
CA VAL A 61 18.51 9.72 -22.22
C VAL A 61 18.18 8.44 -21.46
N ILE A 62 18.55 8.38 -20.19
CA ILE A 62 18.23 7.25 -19.30
C ILE A 62 16.93 7.58 -18.58
N LEU A 63 15.96 6.68 -18.68
CA LEU A 63 14.70 6.73 -17.94
C LEU A 63 14.71 5.62 -16.89
N ARG A 64 14.43 5.95 -15.64
CA ARG A 64 14.41 5.01 -14.54
C ARG A 64 13.13 5.17 -13.72
N LEU A 65 12.50 4.04 -13.40
CA LEU A 65 11.43 4.00 -12.42
C LEU A 65 12.03 4.09 -11.00
N GLU A 66 11.49 4.94 -10.16
CA GLU A 66 11.91 5.08 -8.77
C GLU A 66 10.71 5.02 -7.84
N ILE A 67 10.89 4.38 -6.68
CA ILE A 67 9.92 4.38 -5.57
C ILE A 67 10.68 4.88 -4.34
N ASP A 68 10.20 5.95 -3.73
CA ASP A 68 10.82 6.52 -2.54
C ASP A 68 10.42 5.75 -1.25
N GLY A 69 11.03 6.13 -0.12
CA GLY A 69 10.75 5.52 1.18
C GLY A 69 9.31 5.70 1.69
N GLU A 70 8.50 6.52 1.02
CA GLU A 70 7.07 6.70 1.30
C GLU A 70 6.18 5.91 0.33
N GLY A 71 6.76 5.15 -0.61
CA GLY A 71 6.04 4.40 -1.63
C GLY A 71 5.54 5.27 -2.80
N ASN A 72 6.09 6.48 -3.00
CA ASN A 72 5.73 7.30 -4.14
C ASN A 72 6.54 6.88 -5.36
N ALA A 73 5.86 6.49 -6.43
CA ALA A 73 6.49 6.20 -7.70
C ALA A 73 6.77 7.48 -8.49
N SER A 74 7.94 7.54 -9.12
CA SER A 74 8.35 8.62 -10.00
C SER A 74 9.16 8.12 -11.18
N LEU A 75 9.29 8.94 -12.22
CA LEU A 75 10.14 8.70 -13.36
C LEU A 75 11.36 9.61 -13.28
N ALA A 76 12.51 9.05 -12.97
CA ALA A 76 13.78 9.74 -13.08
C ALA A 76 14.21 9.81 -14.55
N VAL A 77 14.68 10.97 -14.96
CA VAL A 77 15.16 11.26 -16.32
C VAL A 77 16.58 11.82 -16.24
N GLU A 78 17.52 11.20 -16.93
CA GLU A 78 18.92 11.61 -16.90
C GLU A 78 19.48 11.71 -18.33
N LYS A 79 20.30 12.72 -18.59
CA LYS A 79 21.04 12.86 -19.85
C LYS A 79 22.48 13.28 -19.58
N GLY A 80 23.44 12.48 -20.09
CA GLY A 80 24.86 12.77 -19.88
C GLY A 80 25.27 12.88 -18.42
N GLY A 81 24.72 12.06 -17.53
CA GLY A 81 24.99 12.06 -16.08
C GLY A 81 24.31 13.19 -15.29
N LYS A 82 23.40 13.97 -15.93
CA LYS A 82 22.69 15.07 -15.28
C LYS A 82 21.20 14.81 -15.22
N PRO A 83 20.56 14.97 -14.05
CA PRO A 83 19.11 14.80 -13.93
C PRO A 83 18.35 15.90 -14.68
N LEU A 84 17.30 15.52 -15.37
CA LEU A 84 16.39 16.43 -16.05
C LEU A 84 15.06 16.50 -15.28
N LYS A 85 14.49 17.70 -15.17
CA LYS A 85 13.18 17.91 -14.50
C LYS A 85 12.01 17.32 -15.30
N THR A 86 12.15 17.20 -16.61
CA THR A 86 11.07 16.74 -17.50
C THR A 86 11.61 15.87 -18.62
N LEU A 87 10.76 15.00 -19.13
CA LEU A 87 11.06 14.20 -20.32
C LEU A 87 11.25 15.12 -21.53
N PRO A 88 12.36 14.95 -22.31
CA PRO A 88 12.59 15.70 -23.55
C PRO A 88 11.43 15.52 -24.55
N LYS A 89 11.08 16.62 -25.25
CA LYS A 89 9.97 16.60 -26.22
C LYS A 89 10.13 15.53 -27.30
N ALA A 90 11.35 15.24 -27.71
CA ALA A 90 11.65 14.19 -28.69
C ALA A 90 11.16 12.79 -28.24
N LEU A 91 11.20 12.51 -26.93
CA LEU A 91 10.78 11.24 -26.37
C LEU A 91 9.30 11.21 -25.92
N SER A 92 8.58 12.31 -26.09
CA SER A 92 7.19 12.43 -25.61
C SER A 92 6.22 11.44 -26.26
N LYS A 93 6.54 10.96 -27.47
CA LYS A 93 5.76 9.97 -28.24
C LYS A 93 6.44 8.60 -28.30
N ASN A 94 7.58 8.43 -27.65
CA ASN A 94 8.27 7.15 -27.60
C ASN A 94 7.45 6.15 -26.78
N GLU A 95 7.23 4.95 -27.30
CA GLU A 95 6.36 3.93 -26.69
C GLU A 95 6.87 3.50 -25.30
N THR A 96 8.17 3.30 -25.16
CA THR A 96 8.78 2.93 -23.86
C THR A 96 8.62 4.04 -22.84
N ALA A 97 8.80 5.31 -23.23
CA ALA A 97 8.61 6.44 -22.33
C ALA A 97 7.13 6.62 -21.92
N LEU A 98 6.20 6.35 -22.83
CA LEU A 98 4.76 6.35 -22.53
C LEU A 98 4.41 5.22 -21.57
N ARG A 99 4.92 4.00 -21.81
CA ARG A 99 4.73 2.84 -20.91
C ARG A 99 5.26 3.13 -19.50
N LEU A 100 6.46 3.71 -19.37
CA LEU A 100 7.01 4.09 -18.06
C LEU A 100 6.14 5.11 -17.32
N LYS A 101 5.61 6.11 -18.02
CA LYS A 101 4.68 7.08 -17.41
C LYS A 101 3.40 6.43 -16.93
N GLU A 102 2.83 5.51 -17.72
CA GLU A 102 1.62 4.78 -17.31
C GLU A 102 1.91 3.88 -16.11
N THR A 103 3.05 3.19 -16.09
CA THR A 103 3.49 2.40 -14.92
C THR A 103 3.59 3.27 -13.66
N VAL A 104 4.18 4.47 -13.75
CA VAL A 104 4.22 5.40 -12.61
C VAL A 104 2.82 5.76 -12.13
N LYS A 105 1.88 5.99 -13.05
CA LYS A 105 0.49 6.30 -12.70
C LYS A 105 -0.18 5.11 -12.02
N GLU A 106 -0.03 3.90 -12.57
CA GLU A 106 -0.56 2.66 -11.98
C GLU A 106 -0.04 2.44 -10.54
N LEU A 107 1.26 2.66 -10.29
CA LEU A 107 1.85 2.52 -8.96
C LEU A 107 1.33 3.58 -7.97
N LYS A 108 1.06 4.81 -8.42
CA LYS A 108 0.41 5.83 -7.60
C LYS A 108 -1.02 5.44 -7.23
N GLU A 109 -1.77 4.89 -8.19
CA GLU A 109 -3.11 4.38 -7.95
C GLU A 109 -3.10 3.16 -7.02
N GLN A 110 -2.11 2.27 -7.15
CA GLN A 110 -1.87 1.15 -6.21
C GLN A 110 -1.67 1.66 -4.78
N LYS A 111 -0.80 2.65 -4.58
CA LYS A 111 -0.58 3.28 -3.27
C LYS A 111 -1.88 3.81 -2.67
N HIS A 112 -2.69 4.51 -3.47
CA HIS A 112 -3.96 5.07 -3.00
C HIS A 112 -4.94 3.96 -2.60
N ARG A 113 -5.14 2.95 -3.45
CA ARG A 113 -5.99 1.79 -3.15
C ARG A 113 -5.55 1.04 -1.90
N ALA A 114 -4.23 0.92 -1.68
CA ALA A 114 -3.70 0.29 -0.48
C ALA A 114 -4.12 1.03 0.78
N GLY A 115 -4.03 2.36 0.79
CA GLY A 115 -4.50 3.19 1.90
C GLY A 115 -5.99 2.98 2.19
N GLU A 116 -6.84 3.03 1.16
CA GLU A 116 -8.29 2.80 1.29
C GLU A 116 -8.62 1.37 1.80
N SER A 117 -7.87 0.37 1.32
CA SER A 117 -8.07 -1.02 1.74
C SER A 117 -7.66 -1.24 3.19
N LEU A 118 -6.56 -0.62 3.65
CA LEU A 118 -6.12 -0.68 5.05
C LEU A 118 -7.07 0.09 5.98
N GLU A 119 -7.63 1.23 5.54
CA GLU A 119 -8.65 1.95 6.31
C GLU A 119 -9.91 1.11 6.46
N ARG A 120 -10.36 0.45 5.41
CA ARG A 120 -11.49 -0.47 5.45
C ARG A 120 -11.20 -1.65 6.38
N ALA A 121 -10.01 -2.25 6.28
CA ALA A 121 -9.59 -3.35 7.16
C ALA A 121 -9.61 -2.94 8.64
N MET A 122 -9.24 -1.69 8.97
CA MET A 122 -9.38 -1.13 10.30
C MET A 122 -10.85 -1.09 10.75
N MET A 123 -11.73 -0.57 9.89
CA MET A 123 -13.16 -0.44 10.20
C MET A 123 -13.85 -1.80 10.35
N GLU A 124 -13.45 -2.80 9.60
CA GLU A 124 -14.00 -4.15 9.60
C GLU A 124 -13.29 -5.08 10.59
N SER A 125 -12.28 -4.59 11.31
CA SER A 125 -11.43 -5.39 12.22
C SER A 125 -10.83 -6.62 11.52
N THR A 126 -10.44 -6.47 10.26
CA THR A 126 -9.87 -7.55 9.46
C THR A 126 -8.56 -8.04 10.06
N VAL A 127 -8.44 -9.35 10.25
CA VAL A 127 -7.23 -9.99 10.78
C VAL A 127 -6.31 -10.39 9.63
N PHE A 128 -5.04 -10.03 9.74
CA PHE A 128 -3.96 -10.41 8.84
C PHE A 128 -3.01 -11.38 9.54
N ARG A 129 -2.60 -12.41 8.85
CA ARG A 129 -1.55 -13.32 9.33
C ARG A 129 -0.17 -12.71 9.10
N VAL A 130 0.80 -13.14 9.87
CA VAL A 130 2.19 -12.63 9.74
C VAL A 130 2.75 -12.90 8.36
N ASP A 131 2.51 -14.08 7.77
CA ASP A 131 2.99 -14.41 6.42
C ASP A 131 2.36 -13.55 5.30
N GLU A 132 1.15 -13.02 5.51
CA GLU A 132 0.52 -12.04 4.61
C GLU A 132 1.16 -10.66 4.77
N LEU A 133 1.42 -10.24 6.01
CA LEU A 133 2.08 -8.96 6.32
C LEU A 133 3.52 -8.92 5.82
N GLU A 134 4.26 -10.02 5.89
CA GLU A 134 5.61 -10.12 5.31
C GLU A 134 5.60 -9.82 3.82
N LYS A 135 4.66 -10.37 3.07
CA LYS A 135 4.50 -10.12 1.62
C LYS A 135 4.12 -8.67 1.33
N ILE A 136 3.28 -8.05 2.16
CA ILE A 136 2.92 -6.63 2.05
C ILE A 136 4.15 -5.77 2.28
N LEU A 137 4.97 -6.09 3.29
CA LEU A 137 6.18 -5.35 3.62
C LEU A 137 7.34 -5.60 2.65
N ASP A 138 7.27 -6.61 1.80
CA ASP A 138 8.21 -6.82 0.69
C ASP A 138 7.90 -5.93 -0.52
N ASN A 139 6.70 -5.40 -0.62
CA ASN A 139 6.30 -4.52 -1.71
C ASN A 139 6.63 -3.06 -1.35
N PRO A 140 7.55 -2.37 -2.04
CA PRO A 140 7.99 -1.03 -1.70
C PRO A 140 6.90 0.05 -1.83
N VAL A 141 5.79 -0.23 -2.51
CA VAL A 141 4.62 0.66 -2.56
C VAL A 141 3.73 0.47 -1.34
N LEU A 142 3.55 -0.79 -0.90
CA LEU A 142 2.66 -1.16 0.20
C LEU A 142 3.33 -1.04 1.58
N ALA A 143 4.61 -1.36 1.66
CA ALA A 143 5.36 -1.39 2.92
C ALA A 143 5.25 -0.10 3.73
N PRO A 144 5.45 1.10 3.15
CA PRO A 144 5.31 2.34 3.90
C PRO A 144 3.89 2.59 4.40
N GLN A 145 2.88 2.11 3.66
CA GLN A 145 1.48 2.24 4.07
C GLN A 145 1.19 1.40 5.31
N ALA A 146 1.65 0.15 5.34
CA ALA A 146 1.46 -0.76 6.46
C ALA A 146 2.33 -0.39 7.68
N SER A 147 3.61 -0.02 7.46
CA SER A 147 4.55 0.35 8.53
C SER A 147 4.21 1.68 9.19
N GLY A 148 3.49 2.56 8.51
CA GLY A 148 3.03 3.85 9.06
C GLY A 148 1.86 3.72 10.04
N LEU A 149 1.19 2.57 10.06
CA LEU A 149 0.02 2.33 10.90
C LEU A 149 0.39 1.65 12.21
N VAL A 150 -0.44 1.89 13.23
CA VAL A 150 -0.42 1.14 14.47
C VAL A 150 -1.23 -0.14 14.28
N TRP A 151 -0.68 -1.25 14.73
CA TRP A 151 -1.28 -2.58 14.66
C TRP A 151 -1.52 -3.14 16.04
N THR A 152 -2.53 -3.97 16.19
CA THR A 152 -2.88 -4.66 17.43
C THR A 152 -2.64 -6.16 17.27
N LEU A 153 -1.83 -6.71 18.18
CA LEU A 153 -1.69 -8.14 18.44
C LEU A 153 -2.31 -8.41 19.81
N GLU A 154 -3.42 -9.13 19.85
CA GLU A 154 -4.17 -9.38 21.09
C GLU A 154 -4.50 -8.09 21.85
N HIS A 155 -3.71 -7.71 22.84
CA HIS A 155 -3.85 -6.50 23.67
C HIS A 155 -2.66 -5.54 23.55
N THR A 156 -1.71 -5.84 22.67
CA THR A 156 -0.51 -5.03 22.46
C THR A 156 -0.63 -4.25 21.16
N ASN A 157 -0.46 -2.93 21.24
CA ASN A 157 -0.42 -2.05 20.08
C ASN A 157 1.02 -1.71 19.73
N GLY A 158 1.32 -1.54 18.44
CA GLY A 158 2.68 -1.20 18.00
C GLY A 158 2.80 -0.96 16.51
N PHE A 159 3.99 -0.57 16.10
CA PHE A 159 4.37 -0.45 14.70
C PHE A 159 5.01 -1.74 14.20
N LEU A 160 4.65 -2.15 12.99
CA LEU A 160 5.31 -3.28 12.33
C LEU A 160 6.71 -2.87 11.84
N GLN A 161 7.67 -3.74 12.09
CA GLN A 161 9.02 -3.62 11.58
C GLN A 161 9.49 -4.96 11.02
N LYS A 162 10.09 -4.91 9.83
CA LYS A 162 10.76 -6.07 9.26
C LYS A 162 12.21 -6.11 9.72
N THR A 163 12.65 -7.27 10.23
CA THR A 163 14.01 -7.54 10.67
C THR A 163 14.57 -8.73 9.90
N ASP A 164 15.86 -8.99 10.05
CA ASP A 164 16.52 -10.16 9.45
C ASP A 164 15.95 -11.49 9.96
N THR A 165 15.29 -11.48 11.13
CA THR A 165 14.72 -12.67 11.78
C THR A 165 13.20 -12.79 11.61
N GLY A 166 12.57 -11.90 10.84
CA GLY A 166 11.12 -11.87 10.60
C GLY A 166 10.46 -10.57 11.06
N LEU A 167 9.15 -10.58 11.18
CA LEU A 167 8.39 -9.41 11.63
C LEU A 167 8.39 -9.30 13.15
N ILE A 168 8.46 -8.06 13.61
CA ILE A 168 8.24 -7.69 15.00
C ILE A 168 7.18 -6.60 15.10
N LEU A 169 6.50 -6.55 16.24
CA LEU A 169 5.67 -5.43 16.65
C LEU A 169 6.44 -4.64 17.72
N GLN A 170 6.75 -3.38 17.45
CA GLN A 170 7.38 -2.50 18.44
C GLN A 170 6.31 -1.65 19.10
N ASP A 171 6.12 -1.84 20.40
CA ASP A 171 5.15 -1.06 21.18
C ASP A 171 5.62 0.38 21.45
N ILE A 172 4.71 1.19 22.01
CA ILE A 172 4.99 2.61 22.28
C ILE A 172 6.10 2.83 23.31
N ARG A 173 6.42 1.82 24.12
CA ARG A 173 7.52 1.84 25.12
C ARG A 173 8.84 1.38 24.54
N GLY A 174 8.87 1.01 23.26
CA GLY A 174 10.04 0.52 22.55
C GLY A 174 10.31 -0.97 22.72
N SER A 175 9.44 -1.73 23.41
CA SER A 175 9.58 -3.18 23.53
C SER A 175 9.31 -3.85 22.20
N ARG A 176 10.07 -4.89 21.88
CA ARG A 176 9.99 -5.61 20.62
C ARG A 176 9.35 -6.98 20.83
N HIS A 177 8.21 -7.20 20.21
CA HIS A 177 7.46 -8.44 20.28
C HIS A 177 7.65 -9.22 18.99
N SER A 178 8.33 -10.36 19.07
CA SER A 178 8.49 -11.27 17.93
C SER A 178 7.17 -11.90 17.57
N LEU A 179 6.85 -11.89 16.28
CA LEU A 179 5.58 -12.39 15.77
C LEU A 179 5.73 -13.85 15.31
N LYS A 180 4.83 -14.72 15.76
CA LYS A 180 4.72 -16.09 15.23
C LYS A 180 4.02 -16.05 13.88
N GLN A 181 4.37 -16.98 12.99
CA GLN A 181 3.83 -17.01 11.62
C GLN A 181 2.30 -17.13 11.54
N ASP A 182 1.69 -17.78 12.53
CA ASP A 182 0.25 -17.98 12.65
C ASP A 182 -0.46 -16.87 13.45
N ALA A 183 0.29 -15.92 14.00
CA ALA A 183 -0.29 -14.82 14.74
C ALA A 183 -1.16 -13.94 13.83
N GLY A 184 -2.30 -13.51 14.36
CA GLY A 184 -3.24 -12.63 13.71
C GLY A 184 -3.12 -11.20 14.24
N LEU A 185 -2.84 -10.25 13.35
CA LEU A 185 -2.81 -8.84 13.67
C LEU A 185 -3.94 -8.10 12.94
N ARG A 186 -4.40 -7.02 13.52
CA ARG A 186 -5.34 -6.09 12.87
C ARG A 186 -4.82 -4.67 12.92
N VAL A 187 -5.23 -3.85 11.98
CA VAL A 187 -4.98 -2.40 12.06
C VAL A 187 -5.72 -1.87 13.28
N SER A 188 -5.02 -1.20 14.20
CA SER A 188 -5.61 -0.68 15.43
C SER A 188 -6.68 0.37 15.10
N HIS A 189 -7.87 0.19 15.65
CA HIS A 189 -8.87 1.25 15.63
C HIS A 189 -8.51 2.30 16.71
N PRO A 190 -8.73 3.62 16.51
CA PRO A 190 -8.45 4.62 17.54
C PRO A 190 -9.06 4.30 18.92
N HIS A 191 -10.22 3.66 18.94
CA HIS A 191 -10.85 3.21 20.18
C HIS A 191 -10.00 2.21 20.97
N ASP A 192 -9.23 1.34 20.27
CA ASP A 192 -8.32 0.40 20.93
C ASP A 192 -7.21 1.15 21.68
N LEU A 193 -6.64 2.18 21.01
CA LEU A 193 -5.59 3.01 21.58
C LEU A 193 -6.09 3.85 22.77
N ILE A 194 -7.31 4.37 22.68
CA ILE A 194 -7.96 5.11 23.79
C ILE A 194 -8.20 4.17 24.97
N THR A 195 -8.71 2.97 24.72
CA THR A 195 -9.00 1.97 25.76
C THR A 195 -7.72 1.50 26.46
N ALA A 196 -6.61 1.37 25.69
CA ALA A 196 -5.29 1.04 26.24
C ALA A 196 -4.63 2.22 26.98
N GLY A 197 -5.18 3.44 26.87
CA GLY A 197 -4.58 4.66 27.42
C GLY A 197 -3.34 5.13 26.65
N GLU A 198 -3.12 4.65 25.44
CA GLU A 198 -1.90 4.88 24.64
C GLU A 198 -2.11 5.88 23.49
N TRP A 199 -3.33 6.35 23.27
CA TRP A 199 -3.67 7.20 22.13
C TRP A 199 -2.83 8.48 22.03
N ALA A 200 -2.67 9.19 23.17
CA ALA A 200 -1.88 10.42 23.23
C ALA A 200 -0.38 10.18 22.92
N ASP A 201 0.16 9.04 23.38
CA ASP A 201 1.55 8.67 23.16
C ASP A 201 1.80 8.38 21.67
N TYR A 202 0.87 7.66 21.01
CA TYR A 202 0.96 7.43 19.55
C TYR A 202 0.82 8.73 18.76
N MET A 203 -0.06 9.66 19.15
CA MET A 203 -0.14 10.99 18.53
C MET A 203 1.18 11.73 18.62
N HIS A 204 1.80 11.72 19.80
CA HIS A 204 3.08 12.39 20.06
C HIS A 204 4.19 11.79 19.19
N VAL A 205 4.35 10.45 19.18
CA VAL A 205 5.38 9.77 18.38
C VAL A 205 5.21 10.03 16.89
N LEU A 206 3.98 9.94 16.37
CA LEU A 206 3.69 10.22 14.96
C LEU A 206 4.05 11.66 14.57
N TYR A 207 3.79 12.62 15.47
CA TYR A 207 4.10 14.03 15.26
C TYR A 207 5.62 14.29 15.30
N GLU A 208 6.32 13.81 16.32
CA GLU A 208 7.76 14.00 16.48
C GLU A 208 8.59 13.33 15.38
N GLU A 209 8.23 12.09 15.01
CA GLU A 209 8.89 11.34 13.95
C GLU A 209 8.47 11.79 12.55
N LYS A 210 7.47 12.69 12.44
CA LYS A 210 6.84 13.09 11.16
C LYS A 210 6.40 11.88 10.33
N ARG A 211 5.97 10.83 11.02
CA ARG A 211 5.56 9.58 10.41
C ARG A 211 4.24 9.78 9.67
N LYS A 212 4.24 9.47 8.37
CA LYS A 212 3.05 9.61 7.54
C LYS A 212 2.19 8.35 7.64
N GLN A 213 0.90 8.56 7.81
CA GLN A 213 -0.10 7.49 7.75
C GLN A 213 -0.87 7.59 6.42
N PRO A 214 -1.28 6.45 5.80
CA PRO A 214 -2.04 6.46 4.55
C PRO A 214 -3.42 7.08 4.69
N PHE A 215 -3.96 7.08 5.90
CA PHE A 215 -5.20 7.75 6.29
C PHE A 215 -5.08 8.24 7.73
N LYS A 216 -6.02 9.05 8.19
CA LYS A 216 -6.04 9.57 9.58
C LYS A 216 -6.44 8.46 10.57
N GLN A 217 -5.51 7.56 10.90
CA GLN A 217 -5.76 6.52 11.89
C GLN A 217 -5.82 7.12 13.31
N VAL A 218 -4.69 7.65 13.77
CA VAL A 218 -4.54 8.15 15.15
C VAL A 218 -5.13 9.56 15.32
N PHE A 219 -5.11 10.37 14.25
CA PHE A 219 -5.65 11.73 14.25
C PHE A 219 -7.12 11.81 13.80
N ARG A 220 -7.85 10.72 13.87
CA ARG A 220 -9.29 10.71 13.58
C ARG A 220 -10.05 11.33 14.73
N GLU A 221 -10.81 12.37 14.45
CA GLU A 221 -11.74 12.98 15.41
C GLU A 221 -12.99 12.09 15.55
N TYR A 222 -13.50 11.97 16.78
CA TYR A 222 -14.72 11.27 17.14
C TYR A 222 -15.78 12.25 17.61
#